data_7326ac17875d3b7cb5db9d2b7a696aa6
#
_entry.id   7326ac17875d3b7cb5db9d2b7a696aa6
#
_cell.length_a   1.000
_cell.length_b   1.000
_cell.length_c   1.000
_cell.angle_alpha   90.00
_cell.angle_beta   90.00
_cell.angle_gamma   90.00
#
_symmetry.space_group_name_H-M   'P 1'
#
loop_
_entity.id
_entity.type
_entity.pdbx_description
1 polymer ?
#
loop_
_entity_poly.entity_id
_entity_poly.type
_entity_poly.pdbx_seq_one_letter_code
_entity_poly.pdbx_strand_id
1 'polypeptide(L)'
;QKNDSLKAEYRILRKDGGTSWIYLRAKRVGEWEGYPLFQGVFIDITQQKNIIRALEMEQQRYNVVTEITEEILFEQDIATDTLTFSSNFEKLFNRPRSIEHYLRDKHFLEIIHPDDLHLLPSTKSTELSEDDFMRFDARLLTSENTYQWFTICFKVLRDNAGKPTNVIGRLSNINDKKLEEDRLRREAQTDMLTGLYNKMTFKQLAEDMLSEGTHALIIVDIDDFKNVNDTYGHLFGDEVILTVASVVR
;
A
#
# COMPACT_ATOMS: atom_id res chain seq x y z
N GLN A 1 53.60 14.17 -11.53
CA GLN A 1 53.46 13.12 -12.53
C GLN A 1 52.46 13.59 -13.56
N LYS A 2 52.92 13.95 -14.78
CA LYS A 2 52.03 14.31 -15.91
C LYS A 2 51.22 13.06 -16.28
N ASN A 3 49.87 13.20 -16.18
CA ASN A 3 48.94 12.13 -16.53
C ASN A 3 49.04 11.86 -18.04
N ASP A 4 49.73 10.78 -18.45
CA ASP A 4 49.98 10.42 -19.87
C ASP A 4 48.74 9.81 -20.54
N SER A 5 47.57 9.82 -19.87
CA SER A 5 46.30 9.33 -20.41
C SER A 5 45.16 10.35 -20.18
N LEU A 6 44.37 10.52 -21.24
CA LEU A 6 43.16 11.34 -21.26
C LEU A 6 41.94 10.42 -21.39
N LYS A 7 40.94 10.63 -20.56
CA LYS A 7 39.61 10.02 -20.70
C LYS A 7 38.59 11.15 -20.62
N ALA A 8 37.68 11.20 -21.56
CA ALA A 8 36.60 12.21 -21.56
C ALA A 8 35.33 11.67 -22.24
N GLU A 9 34.19 12.10 -21.75
CA GLU A 9 32.90 11.90 -22.39
C GLU A 9 32.36 13.27 -22.79
N TYR A 10 31.98 13.42 -24.05
CA TYR A 10 31.42 14.68 -24.53
C TYR A 10 30.47 14.45 -25.70
N ARG A 11 29.67 15.47 -26.01
CA ARG A 11 28.75 15.45 -27.15
C ARG A 11 29.36 16.08 -28.35
N ILE A 12 29.15 15.45 -29.50
CA ILE A 12 29.51 16.00 -30.81
C ILE A 12 28.25 16.25 -31.63
N LEU A 13 28.28 17.29 -32.44
CA LEU A 13 27.24 17.58 -33.42
C LEU A 13 27.58 16.83 -34.72
N ARG A 14 26.65 16.05 -35.22
CA ARG A 14 26.78 15.32 -36.49
C ARG A 14 26.47 16.25 -37.67
N LYS A 15 26.84 15.84 -38.89
CA LYS A 15 26.54 16.61 -40.12
C LYS A 15 25.05 16.73 -40.42
N ASP A 16 24.23 15.78 -39.94
CA ASP A 16 22.81 15.76 -40.09
C ASP A 16 22.07 16.62 -39.01
N GLY A 17 22.82 17.35 -38.17
CA GLY A 17 22.31 18.15 -37.06
C GLY A 17 22.02 17.35 -35.76
N GLY A 18 22.18 16.02 -35.80
CA GLY A 18 22.02 15.17 -34.64
C GLY A 18 23.21 15.27 -33.69
N THR A 19 22.97 14.82 -32.42
CA THR A 19 24.03 14.80 -31.39
C THR A 19 24.40 13.35 -31.06
N SER A 20 25.70 13.09 -30.93
CA SER A 20 26.25 11.81 -30.44
C SER A 20 27.09 12.02 -29.20
N TRP A 21 27.02 11.07 -28.28
CA TRP A 21 27.93 10.95 -27.17
C TRP A 21 29.15 10.14 -27.53
N ILE A 22 30.32 10.72 -27.32
CA ILE A 22 31.61 10.09 -27.61
C ILE A 22 32.40 9.92 -26.33
N TYR A 23 32.90 8.68 -26.12
CA TYR A 23 33.88 8.40 -25.10
C TYR A 23 35.28 8.40 -25.77
N LEU A 24 36.14 9.32 -25.35
CA LEU A 24 37.53 9.41 -25.77
C LEU A 24 38.42 8.75 -24.72
N ARG A 25 39.27 7.86 -25.16
CA ARG A 25 40.42 7.37 -24.41
C ARG A 25 41.69 7.57 -25.22
N ALA A 26 42.58 8.42 -24.73
CA ALA A 26 43.84 8.73 -25.43
C ALA A 26 45.03 8.59 -24.48
N LYS A 27 46.18 8.19 -25.04
CA LYS A 27 47.48 8.08 -24.37
C LYS A 27 48.51 8.89 -25.12
N ARG A 28 49.39 9.61 -24.43
CA ARG A 28 50.52 10.26 -25.02
C ARG A 28 51.50 9.22 -25.49
N VAL A 29 51.85 9.29 -26.77
CA VAL A 29 52.76 8.31 -27.42
C VAL A 29 54.10 8.94 -27.86
N GLY A 30 54.21 10.27 -27.82
CA GLY A 30 55.44 10.97 -28.22
C GLY A 30 55.24 12.48 -28.35
N GLU A 31 56.12 13.11 -29.12
CA GLU A 31 56.08 14.53 -29.51
C GLU A 31 56.30 14.64 -31.01
N TRP A 32 55.63 15.64 -31.60
CA TRP A 32 55.83 16.03 -32.99
C TRP A 32 55.97 17.54 -33.08
N GLU A 33 57.08 18.04 -33.59
CA GLU A 33 57.38 19.49 -33.72
C GLU A 33 57.17 20.27 -32.41
N GLY A 34 57.53 19.69 -31.27
CA GLY A 34 57.33 20.32 -29.93
C GLY A 34 55.95 20.18 -29.35
N TYR A 35 54.97 19.54 -30.03
CA TYR A 35 53.63 19.30 -29.56
C TYR A 35 53.45 17.83 -29.09
N PRO A 36 52.71 17.61 -28.00
CA PRO A 36 52.45 16.25 -27.52
C PRO A 36 51.58 15.47 -28.52
N LEU A 37 52.04 14.30 -28.90
CA LEU A 37 51.32 13.36 -29.79
C LEU A 37 50.49 12.39 -28.92
N PHE A 38 49.20 12.30 -29.21
CA PHE A 38 48.29 11.36 -28.56
C PHE A 38 47.75 10.35 -29.54
N GLN A 39 47.71 9.10 -29.10
CA GLN A 39 46.97 8.05 -29.79
C GLN A 39 45.73 7.71 -28.98
N GLY A 40 44.55 7.75 -29.58
CA GLY A 40 43.28 7.54 -28.89
C GLY A 40 42.25 6.79 -29.70
N VAL A 41 41.21 6.33 -28.98
CA VAL A 41 40.04 5.69 -29.55
C VAL A 41 38.83 6.52 -29.21
N PHE A 42 37.96 6.72 -30.20
CA PHE A 42 36.65 7.33 -30.06
C PHE A 42 35.61 6.22 -30.11
N ILE A 43 34.78 6.11 -29.11
CA ILE A 43 33.69 5.14 -29.03
C ILE A 43 32.38 5.90 -28.99
N ASP A 44 31.43 5.60 -29.88
CA ASP A 44 30.11 6.12 -29.83
C ASP A 44 29.33 5.40 -28.72
N ILE A 45 29.00 6.13 -27.64
CA ILE A 45 28.27 5.65 -26.47
C ILE A 45 26.81 6.20 -26.41
N THR A 46 26.30 6.71 -27.53
CA THR A 46 24.97 7.34 -27.62
C THR A 46 23.88 6.36 -27.24
N GLN A 47 23.95 5.13 -27.80
CA GLN A 47 22.95 4.11 -27.48
C GLN A 47 22.96 3.74 -25.97
N GLN A 48 24.15 3.58 -25.40
CA GLN A 48 24.32 3.28 -23.98
C GLN A 48 23.73 4.41 -23.09
N LYS A 49 24.04 5.68 -23.41
CA LYS A 49 23.51 6.84 -22.69
C LYS A 49 21.98 6.94 -22.80
N ASN A 50 21.43 6.63 -23.97
CA ASN A 50 19.98 6.65 -24.18
C ASN A 50 19.26 5.54 -23.37
N ILE A 51 19.84 4.34 -23.30
CA ILE A 51 19.28 3.24 -22.50
C ILE A 51 19.30 3.61 -21.00
N ILE A 52 20.43 4.10 -20.49
CA ILE A 52 20.55 4.53 -19.10
C ILE A 52 19.52 5.61 -18.79
N ARG A 53 19.40 6.62 -19.65
CA ARG A 53 18.43 7.72 -19.46
C ARG A 53 16.97 7.24 -19.50
N ALA A 54 16.65 6.30 -20.38
CA ALA A 54 15.31 5.71 -20.44
C ALA A 54 14.98 4.95 -19.17
N LEU A 55 15.93 4.17 -18.64
CA LEU A 55 15.77 3.44 -17.37
C LEU A 55 15.61 4.38 -16.18
N GLU A 56 16.42 5.45 -16.11
CA GLU A 56 16.30 6.48 -15.06
C GLU A 56 14.93 7.17 -15.10
N MET A 57 14.43 7.50 -16.30
CA MET A 57 13.09 8.10 -16.45
C MET A 57 11.99 7.13 -16.04
N GLU A 58 12.10 5.85 -16.36
CA GLU A 58 11.13 4.84 -15.97
C GLU A 58 11.11 4.65 -14.46
N GLN A 59 12.27 4.61 -13.82
CA GLN A 59 12.38 4.54 -12.37
C GLN A 59 11.83 5.80 -11.68
N GLN A 60 12.06 6.99 -12.24
CA GLN A 60 11.47 8.23 -11.73
C GLN A 60 9.94 8.21 -11.84
N ARG A 61 9.39 7.77 -12.99
CA ARG A 61 7.93 7.60 -13.15
C ARG A 61 7.35 6.68 -12.10
N TYR A 62 7.98 5.54 -11.86
CA TYR A 62 7.56 4.59 -10.85
C TYR A 62 7.53 5.22 -9.45
N ASN A 63 8.58 5.95 -9.06
CA ASN A 63 8.64 6.62 -7.77
C ASN A 63 7.56 7.70 -7.62
N VAL A 64 7.34 8.52 -8.66
CA VAL A 64 6.31 9.57 -8.64
C VAL A 64 4.91 8.97 -8.51
N VAL A 65 4.61 7.91 -9.25
CA VAL A 65 3.30 7.24 -9.17
C VAL A 65 3.06 6.69 -7.76
N THR A 66 4.05 6.04 -7.16
CA THR A 66 3.93 5.50 -5.78
C THR A 66 3.75 6.60 -4.73
N GLU A 67 4.41 7.75 -4.91
CA GLU A 67 4.26 8.89 -3.99
C GLU A 67 2.87 9.56 -4.10
N ILE A 68 2.33 9.68 -5.33
CA ILE A 68 1.02 10.32 -5.55
C ILE A 68 -0.13 9.41 -5.09
N THR A 69 -0.02 8.10 -5.29
CA THR A 69 -1.09 7.15 -4.95
C THR A 69 -1.08 6.72 -3.48
N GLU A 70 -0.06 7.11 -2.70
CA GLU A 70 0.16 6.66 -1.31
C GLU A 70 0.23 5.12 -1.19
N GLU A 71 0.29 4.41 -2.31
CA GLU A 71 0.40 2.96 -2.33
C GLU A 71 1.83 2.52 -1.98
N ILE A 72 1.94 1.48 -1.19
CA ILE A 72 3.22 0.85 -0.88
C ILE A 72 3.37 -0.34 -1.81
N LEU A 73 4.32 -0.25 -2.73
CA LEU A 73 4.67 -1.37 -3.59
C LEU A 73 5.70 -2.24 -2.89
N PHE A 74 5.62 -3.55 -3.15
CA PHE A 74 6.60 -4.50 -2.66
C PHE A 74 6.95 -5.54 -3.71
N GLU A 75 8.17 -6.01 -3.60
CA GLU A 75 8.71 -7.11 -4.40
C GLU A 75 9.47 -8.06 -3.49
N GLN A 76 9.16 -9.34 -3.59
CA GLN A 76 9.96 -10.41 -2.99
C GLN A 76 10.72 -11.16 -4.08
N ASP A 77 12.03 -11.21 -3.95
CA ASP A 77 12.89 -12.13 -4.70
C ASP A 77 12.95 -13.46 -3.94
N ILE A 78 12.41 -14.51 -4.55
CA ILE A 78 12.32 -15.83 -3.92
C ILE A 78 13.70 -16.50 -3.82
N ALA A 79 14.61 -16.21 -4.77
CA ALA A 79 15.93 -16.84 -4.81
C ALA A 79 16.83 -16.31 -3.68
N THR A 80 16.78 -15.00 -3.42
CA THR A 80 17.54 -14.36 -2.34
C THR A 80 16.78 -14.31 -1.02
N ASP A 81 15.49 -14.66 -1.01
CA ASP A 81 14.57 -14.54 0.13
C ASP A 81 14.56 -13.11 0.70
N THR A 82 14.52 -12.11 -0.20
CA THR A 82 14.53 -10.69 0.15
C THR A 82 13.20 -10.03 -0.24
N LEU A 83 12.55 -9.38 0.71
CA LEU A 83 11.35 -8.58 0.49
C LEU A 83 11.72 -7.09 0.54
N THR A 84 11.39 -6.35 -0.52
CA THR A 84 11.70 -4.93 -0.65
C THR A 84 10.43 -4.11 -0.87
N PHE A 85 10.30 -3.00 -0.18
CA PHE A 85 9.17 -2.07 -0.27
C PHE A 85 9.58 -0.73 -0.90
N SER A 86 8.61 0.00 -1.43
CA SER A 86 8.78 1.41 -1.84
C SER A 86 9.09 2.32 -0.63
N SER A 87 9.62 3.52 -0.90
CA SER A 87 10.15 4.45 0.13
C SER A 87 9.13 4.90 1.18
N ASN A 88 7.84 4.93 0.82
CA ASN A 88 6.76 5.32 1.72
C ASN A 88 6.49 4.28 2.83
N PHE A 89 6.96 3.02 2.68
CA PHE A 89 6.87 2.01 3.74
C PHE A 89 7.60 2.43 5.03
N GLU A 90 8.83 2.94 4.92
CA GLU A 90 9.60 3.39 6.09
C GLU A 90 8.89 4.49 6.87
N LYS A 91 8.23 5.42 6.15
CA LYS A 91 7.48 6.53 6.78
C LYS A 91 6.26 6.02 7.55
N LEU A 92 5.53 5.07 6.99
CA LEU A 92 4.26 4.60 7.55
C LEU A 92 4.44 3.56 8.66
N PHE A 93 5.47 2.71 8.55
CA PHE A 93 5.67 1.59 9.49
C PHE A 93 6.89 1.76 10.40
N ASN A 94 7.72 2.78 10.17
CA ASN A 94 8.98 3.01 10.89
C ASN A 94 9.88 1.74 10.92
N ARG A 95 9.96 1.05 9.80
CA ARG A 95 10.71 -0.20 9.61
C ARG A 95 11.55 -0.12 8.33
N PRO A 96 12.66 -0.86 8.24
CA PRO A 96 13.47 -0.92 7.03
C PRO A 96 12.64 -1.38 5.83
N ARG A 97 12.84 -0.76 4.68
CA ARG A 97 12.17 -1.14 3.44
C ARG A 97 12.66 -2.44 2.81
N SER A 98 13.81 -2.97 3.25
CA SER A 98 14.36 -4.24 2.76
C SER A 98 14.52 -5.19 3.92
N ILE A 99 13.96 -6.39 3.78
CA ILE A 99 13.95 -7.45 4.77
C ILE A 99 14.59 -8.68 4.12
N GLU A 100 15.77 -9.04 4.61
CA GLU A 100 16.45 -10.27 4.22
C GLU A 100 15.90 -11.45 5.00
N HIS A 101 15.90 -12.64 4.40
CA HIS A 101 15.39 -13.87 5.01
C HIS A 101 13.92 -13.78 5.45
N TYR A 102 13.09 -13.10 4.65
CA TYR A 102 11.67 -12.82 4.94
C TYR A 102 10.86 -14.06 5.32
N LEU A 103 11.08 -15.21 4.65
CA LEU A 103 10.37 -16.46 4.94
C LEU A 103 10.76 -17.09 6.30
N ARG A 104 11.92 -16.72 6.84
CA ARG A 104 12.44 -17.18 8.13
C ARG A 104 12.22 -16.16 9.23
N ASP A 105 12.22 -14.88 8.88
CA ASP A 105 12.05 -13.79 9.83
C ASP A 105 10.56 -13.50 10.06
N LYS A 106 10.07 -13.87 11.24
CA LYS A 106 8.68 -13.65 11.63
C LYS A 106 8.37 -12.20 12.05
N HIS A 107 9.37 -11.32 12.13
CA HIS A 107 9.17 -9.94 12.60
C HIS A 107 8.24 -9.12 11.70
N PHE A 108 8.13 -9.46 10.41
CA PHE A 108 7.14 -8.83 9.54
C PHE A 108 5.71 -9.21 9.93
N LEU A 109 5.51 -10.43 10.43
CA LEU A 109 4.19 -10.90 10.86
C LEU A 109 3.67 -10.14 12.09
N GLU A 110 4.56 -9.53 12.86
CA GLU A 110 4.20 -8.74 14.06
C GLU A 110 3.42 -7.46 13.74
N ILE A 111 3.53 -6.95 12.52
CA ILE A 111 2.72 -5.78 12.11
C ILE A 111 1.31 -6.17 11.72
N ILE A 112 1.02 -7.45 11.48
CA ILE A 112 -0.28 -7.93 11.07
C ILE A 112 -1.11 -8.23 12.32
N HIS A 113 -2.37 -7.81 12.32
CA HIS A 113 -3.27 -8.09 13.44
C HIS A 113 -3.39 -9.61 13.65
N PRO A 114 -3.34 -10.11 14.91
CA PRO A 114 -3.36 -11.54 15.19
C PRO A 114 -4.53 -12.30 14.54
N ASP A 115 -5.72 -11.70 14.54
CA ASP A 115 -6.91 -12.32 13.92
C ASP A 115 -6.79 -12.45 12.40
N ASP A 116 -5.94 -11.65 11.74
CA ASP A 116 -5.83 -11.59 10.28
C ASP A 116 -4.69 -12.46 9.75
N LEU A 117 -3.87 -13.06 10.63
CA LEU A 117 -2.74 -13.90 10.24
C LEU A 117 -3.17 -15.13 9.40
N HIS A 118 -4.38 -15.61 9.59
CA HIS A 118 -4.93 -16.74 8.84
C HIS A 118 -5.19 -16.43 7.36
N LEU A 119 -5.27 -15.13 7.00
CA LEU A 119 -5.47 -14.65 5.62
C LEU A 119 -4.20 -14.74 4.78
N LEU A 120 -3.04 -14.83 5.44
CA LEU A 120 -1.76 -14.94 4.72
C LEU A 120 -1.65 -16.30 4.06
N PRO A 121 -1.18 -16.35 2.81
CA PRO A 121 -0.91 -17.61 2.16
C PRO A 121 0.14 -18.39 2.97
N SER A 122 -0.13 -19.67 3.21
CA SER A 122 0.88 -20.52 3.82
C SER A 122 2.09 -20.57 2.86
N THR A 123 3.29 -20.43 3.41
CA THR A 123 4.55 -20.51 2.65
C THR A 123 4.72 -21.84 1.86
N LYS A 124 3.84 -22.79 2.12
CA LYS A 124 3.78 -24.09 1.44
C LYS A 124 2.74 -24.14 0.31
N SER A 125 1.83 -23.17 0.20
CA SER A 125 0.83 -23.18 -0.87
C SER A 125 1.46 -22.66 -2.16
N THR A 126 2.21 -23.52 -2.83
CA THR A 126 2.53 -23.44 -4.27
C THR A 126 1.28 -23.49 -5.15
N GLU A 127 0.12 -23.72 -4.56
CA GLU A 127 -1.20 -23.77 -5.19
C GLU A 127 -1.90 -22.42 -5.06
N LEU A 128 -1.29 -21.37 -5.63
CA LEU A 128 -2.04 -20.16 -5.94
C LEU A 128 -2.95 -20.45 -7.13
N SER A 129 -4.13 -19.80 -7.16
CA SER A 129 -5.12 -19.90 -8.24
C SER A 129 -4.49 -19.83 -9.64
N GLU A 130 -5.20 -20.30 -10.67
CA GLU A 130 -4.75 -20.28 -12.08
C GLU A 130 -4.15 -18.93 -12.54
N ASP A 131 -4.53 -17.81 -11.90
CA ASP A 131 -4.05 -16.46 -12.21
C ASP A 131 -2.84 -15.99 -11.37
N ASP A 132 -2.34 -16.80 -10.41
CA ASP A 132 -1.24 -16.40 -9.49
C ASP A 132 -1.47 -15.05 -8.77
N PHE A 133 -2.73 -14.60 -8.66
CA PHE A 133 -3.13 -13.34 -8.07
C PHE A 133 -3.90 -13.54 -6.76
N MET A 134 -3.51 -12.79 -5.73
CA MET A 134 -4.23 -12.75 -4.46
C MET A 134 -4.61 -11.33 -4.07
N ARG A 135 -5.77 -11.21 -3.40
CA ARG A 135 -6.24 -9.97 -2.80
C ARG A 135 -7.00 -10.27 -1.52
N PHE A 136 -6.67 -9.57 -0.44
CA PHE A 136 -7.39 -9.61 0.83
C PHE A 136 -7.19 -8.30 1.59
N ASP A 137 -8.09 -8.04 2.54
CA ASP A 137 -7.99 -6.91 3.46
C ASP A 137 -7.44 -7.42 4.79
N ALA A 138 -6.47 -6.71 5.38
CA ALA A 138 -5.91 -7.03 6.69
C ALA A 138 -5.59 -5.76 7.47
N ARG A 139 -5.55 -5.86 8.79
CA ARG A 139 -5.14 -4.77 9.69
C ARG A 139 -3.63 -4.83 9.91
N LEU A 140 -2.95 -3.72 9.65
CA LEU A 140 -1.51 -3.58 9.85
C LEU A 140 -1.24 -2.51 10.91
N LEU A 141 -0.30 -2.78 11.81
CA LEU A 141 0.15 -1.88 12.87
C LEU A 141 1.09 -0.82 12.27
N THR A 142 0.68 0.43 12.28
CA THR A 142 1.46 1.56 11.78
C THR A 142 2.44 2.10 12.83
N SER A 143 3.32 3.03 12.42
CA SER A 143 4.25 3.73 13.32
C SER A 143 3.58 4.53 14.44
N GLU A 144 2.28 4.85 14.29
CA GLU A 144 1.45 5.51 15.31
C GLU A 144 0.93 4.54 16.37
N ASN A 145 1.36 3.28 16.34
CA ASN A 145 0.91 2.20 17.23
C ASN A 145 -0.61 1.96 17.16
N THR A 146 -1.18 2.15 15.98
CA THR A 146 -2.60 1.90 15.68
C THR A 146 -2.74 0.93 14.53
N TYR A 147 -3.72 0.04 14.60
CA TYR A 147 -4.07 -0.82 13.49
C TYR A 147 -4.91 -0.06 12.46
N GLN A 148 -4.46 -0.08 11.22
CA GLN A 148 -5.18 0.48 10.08
C GLN A 148 -5.45 -0.60 9.05
N TRP A 149 -6.56 -0.45 8.32
CA TRP A 149 -6.96 -1.39 7.28
C TRP A 149 -6.18 -1.16 5.98
N PHE A 150 -5.65 -2.24 5.44
CA PHE A 150 -4.97 -2.27 4.14
C PHE A 150 -5.56 -3.35 3.25
N THR A 151 -5.74 -3.04 1.97
CA THR A 151 -5.89 -4.06 0.93
C THR A 151 -4.51 -4.49 0.49
N ILE A 152 -4.22 -5.77 0.57
CA ILE A 152 -2.99 -6.41 0.11
C ILE A 152 -3.31 -7.13 -1.18
N CYS A 153 -2.63 -6.73 -2.28
CA CYS A 153 -2.75 -7.39 -3.56
C CYS A 153 -1.37 -7.81 -4.03
N PHE A 154 -1.23 -9.03 -4.54
CA PHE A 154 0.03 -9.46 -5.13
C PHE A 154 -0.16 -10.50 -6.23
N LYS A 155 0.86 -10.63 -7.06
CA LYS A 155 0.97 -11.64 -8.11
C LYS A 155 2.32 -12.33 -8.01
N VAL A 156 2.31 -13.67 -8.20
CA VAL A 156 3.53 -14.46 -8.31
C VAL A 156 3.97 -14.50 -9.75
N LEU A 157 5.22 -14.15 -9.98
CA LEU A 157 5.87 -14.28 -11.29
C LEU A 157 6.59 -15.61 -11.36
N ARG A 158 6.52 -16.25 -12.52
CA ARG A 158 7.13 -17.55 -12.76
C ARG A 158 8.08 -17.48 -13.97
N ASP A 159 9.09 -18.30 -13.95
CA ASP A 159 9.97 -18.52 -15.11
C ASP A 159 9.28 -19.37 -16.20
N ASN A 160 9.97 -19.59 -17.31
CA ASN A 160 9.47 -20.39 -18.43
C ASN A 160 9.22 -21.88 -18.08
N ALA A 161 9.74 -22.35 -16.95
CA ALA A 161 9.54 -23.70 -16.42
C ALA A 161 8.38 -23.77 -15.41
N GLY A 162 7.68 -22.62 -15.16
CA GLY A 162 6.58 -22.52 -14.21
C GLY A 162 7.04 -22.38 -12.75
N LYS A 163 8.35 -22.23 -12.48
CA LYS A 163 8.87 -22.07 -11.11
C LYS A 163 8.70 -20.61 -10.66
N PRO A 164 8.18 -20.36 -9.45
CA PRO A 164 8.08 -19.01 -8.89
C PRO A 164 9.46 -18.35 -8.78
N THR A 165 9.58 -17.10 -9.24
CA THR A 165 10.81 -16.30 -9.16
C THR A 165 10.64 -15.08 -8.26
N ASN A 166 9.54 -14.33 -8.43
CA ASN A 166 9.27 -13.12 -7.68
C ASN A 166 7.81 -13.07 -7.26
N VAL A 167 7.53 -12.33 -6.20
CA VAL A 167 6.19 -11.89 -5.83
C VAL A 167 6.18 -10.37 -5.91
N ILE A 168 5.27 -9.81 -6.70
CA ILE A 168 5.12 -8.35 -6.82
C ILE A 168 3.73 -7.98 -6.32
N GLY A 169 3.64 -6.96 -5.48
CA GLY A 169 2.38 -6.55 -4.91
C GLY A 169 2.33 -5.11 -4.43
N ARG A 170 1.17 -4.78 -3.84
CA ARG A 170 0.91 -3.47 -3.24
C ARG A 170 0.10 -3.58 -1.97
N LEU A 171 0.32 -2.63 -1.08
CA LEU A 171 -0.50 -2.34 0.08
C LEU A 171 -1.20 -1.01 -0.18
N SER A 172 -2.51 -0.99 -0.14
CA SER A 172 -3.33 0.21 -0.29
C SER A 172 -4.03 0.49 1.04
N ASN A 173 -3.79 1.64 1.65
CA ASN A 173 -4.49 2.04 2.86
C ASN A 173 -5.97 2.30 2.53
N ILE A 174 -6.87 1.57 3.20
CA ILE A 174 -8.32 1.69 3.04
C ILE A 174 -9.00 2.09 4.35
N ASN A 175 -8.23 2.61 5.32
CA ASN A 175 -8.74 2.90 6.65
C ASN A 175 -9.86 3.94 6.61
N ASP A 176 -9.68 5.05 5.88
CA ASP A 176 -10.70 6.09 5.74
C ASP A 176 -11.98 5.54 5.08
N LYS A 177 -11.81 4.69 4.08
CA LYS A 177 -12.94 4.02 3.43
C LYS A 177 -13.71 3.13 4.42
N LYS A 178 -13.01 2.33 5.23
CA LYS A 178 -13.64 1.46 6.25
C LYS A 178 -14.33 2.27 7.34
N LEU A 179 -13.72 3.36 7.80
CA LEU A 179 -14.32 4.26 8.78
C LEU A 179 -15.61 4.92 8.24
N GLU A 180 -15.58 5.35 6.99
CA GLU A 180 -16.76 5.94 6.34
C GLU A 180 -17.86 4.89 6.12
N GLU A 181 -17.53 3.69 5.67
CA GLU A 181 -18.46 2.57 5.55
C GLU A 181 -19.12 2.25 6.90
N ASP A 182 -18.34 2.19 7.98
CA ASP A 182 -18.83 1.95 9.33
C ASP A 182 -19.70 3.10 9.85
N ARG A 183 -19.35 4.36 9.52
CA ARG A 183 -20.16 5.54 9.85
C ARG A 183 -21.52 5.47 9.17
N LEU A 184 -21.53 5.28 7.85
CA LEU A 184 -22.75 5.16 7.05
C LEU A 184 -23.63 3.99 7.51
N ARG A 185 -22.99 2.85 7.86
CA ARG A 185 -23.71 1.69 8.41
C ARG A 185 -24.39 2.03 9.71
N ARG A 186 -23.71 2.69 10.65
CA ARG A 186 -24.30 3.12 11.93
C ARG A 186 -25.45 4.09 11.70
N GLU A 187 -25.28 5.10 10.87
CA GLU A 187 -26.33 6.07 10.53
C GLU A 187 -27.57 5.38 9.91
N ALA A 188 -27.37 4.38 9.05
CA ALA A 188 -28.48 3.63 8.47
C ALA A 188 -29.18 2.68 9.45
N GLN A 189 -28.47 2.19 10.47
CA GLN A 189 -28.97 1.14 11.39
C GLN A 189 -29.45 1.65 12.74
N THR A 190 -29.03 2.85 13.14
CA THR A 190 -29.35 3.38 14.46
C THR A 190 -30.22 4.62 14.41
N ASP A 191 -30.95 4.88 15.49
CA ASP A 191 -31.63 6.13 15.74
C ASP A 191 -30.61 7.19 16.17
N MET A 192 -30.66 8.37 15.56
CA MET A 192 -29.63 9.41 15.73
C MET A 192 -29.63 10.02 17.14
N LEU A 193 -30.79 10.02 17.83
CA LEU A 193 -30.90 10.57 19.18
C LEU A 193 -30.36 9.58 20.21
N THR A 194 -30.80 8.34 20.15
CA THR A 194 -30.56 7.34 21.20
C THR A 194 -29.37 6.43 20.95
N GLY A 195 -28.94 6.31 19.69
CA GLY A 195 -27.92 5.34 19.27
C GLY A 195 -28.33 3.88 19.38
N LEU A 196 -29.62 3.61 19.69
CA LEU A 196 -30.22 2.28 19.63
C LEU A 196 -30.53 1.91 18.17
N TYR A 197 -30.79 0.65 17.90
CA TYR A 197 -31.22 0.26 16.55
C TYR A 197 -32.54 0.98 16.20
N ASN A 198 -32.58 1.52 14.97
CA ASN A 198 -33.83 2.11 14.47
C ASN A 198 -34.87 1.01 14.20
N LYS A 199 -36.12 1.42 14.01
CA LYS A 199 -37.28 0.52 13.84
C LYS A 199 -37.07 -0.53 12.74
N MET A 200 -36.41 -0.15 11.64
CA MET A 200 -36.22 -1.05 10.50
C MET A 200 -35.18 -2.14 10.82
N THR A 201 -34.04 -1.74 11.37
CA THR A 201 -32.95 -2.64 11.78
C THR A 201 -33.42 -3.59 12.87
N PHE A 202 -34.14 -3.05 13.90
CA PHE A 202 -34.72 -3.86 14.97
C PHE A 202 -35.66 -4.94 14.43
N LYS A 203 -36.55 -4.57 13.49
CA LYS A 203 -37.50 -5.52 12.90
C LYS A 203 -36.76 -6.68 12.19
N GLN A 204 -35.75 -6.36 11.40
CA GLN A 204 -34.95 -7.36 10.67
C GLN A 204 -34.22 -8.30 11.62
N LEU A 205 -33.53 -7.75 12.64
CA LEU A 205 -32.83 -8.55 13.63
C LEU A 205 -33.77 -9.45 14.43
N ALA A 206 -34.95 -8.93 14.79
CA ALA A 206 -35.96 -9.69 15.52
C ALA A 206 -36.50 -10.87 14.64
N GLU A 207 -36.75 -10.65 13.37
CA GLU A 207 -37.20 -11.69 12.45
C GLU A 207 -36.10 -12.80 12.31
N ASP A 208 -34.84 -12.41 12.18
CA ASP A 208 -33.71 -13.35 12.10
C ASP A 208 -33.57 -14.18 13.39
N MET A 209 -33.64 -13.53 14.57
CA MET A 209 -33.57 -14.20 15.88
C MET A 209 -34.71 -15.17 16.09
N LEU A 210 -35.94 -14.80 15.72
CA LEU A 210 -37.13 -15.66 15.89
C LEU A 210 -37.04 -16.94 15.05
N SER A 211 -36.22 -16.98 14.01
CA SER A 211 -35.98 -18.20 13.24
C SER A 211 -35.08 -19.21 13.93
N GLU A 212 -34.31 -18.78 14.94
CA GLU A 212 -33.26 -19.60 15.59
C GLU A 212 -33.62 -20.12 16.98
N GLY A 213 -34.84 -19.88 17.49
CA GLY A 213 -35.22 -20.39 18.81
C GLY A 213 -36.36 -19.66 19.47
N THR A 214 -36.50 -19.84 20.80
CA THR A 214 -37.53 -19.19 21.62
C THR A 214 -36.93 -17.95 22.24
N HIS A 215 -37.53 -16.79 21.94
CA HIS A 215 -37.14 -15.47 22.45
C HIS A 215 -38.29 -14.77 23.11
N ALA A 216 -38.02 -13.79 24.00
CA ALA A 216 -39.00 -12.91 24.60
C ALA A 216 -38.86 -11.50 24.01
N LEU A 217 -39.96 -10.89 23.65
CA LEU A 217 -40.03 -9.48 23.23
C LEU A 217 -40.64 -8.64 24.34
N ILE A 218 -39.96 -7.55 24.73
CA ILE A 218 -40.45 -6.58 25.69
C ILE A 218 -40.67 -5.27 24.94
N ILE A 219 -41.85 -4.70 25.05
CA ILE A 219 -42.21 -3.39 24.53
C ILE A 219 -42.32 -2.43 25.71
N VAL A 220 -41.63 -1.31 25.62
CA VAL A 220 -41.65 -0.24 26.64
C VAL A 220 -42.17 1.03 25.99
N ASP A 221 -43.10 1.71 26.67
CA ASP A 221 -43.62 3.01 26.27
C ASP A 221 -43.49 4.00 27.42
N ILE A 222 -43.37 5.28 27.10
CA ILE A 222 -43.27 6.36 28.11
C ILE A 222 -44.62 6.97 28.30
N ASP A 223 -45.21 6.77 29.50
CA ASP A 223 -46.49 7.31 29.84
C ASP A 223 -46.52 8.85 29.80
N ASP A 224 -47.57 9.41 29.23
CA ASP A 224 -47.78 10.85 29.12
C ASP A 224 -46.64 11.67 28.48
N PHE A 225 -45.82 11.05 27.59
CA PHE A 225 -44.67 11.70 26.97
C PHE A 225 -45.05 13.01 26.25
N LYS A 226 -46.25 13.07 25.66
CA LYS A 226 -46.75 14.30 25.05
C LYS A 226 -46.85 15.43 26.05
N ASN A 227 -47.38 15.16 27.26
CA ASN A 227 -47.50 16.15 28.33
C ASN A 227 -46.13 16.64 28.84
N VAL A 228 -45.11 15.76 28.82
CA VAL A 228 -43.73 16.13 29.12
C VAL A 228 -43.23 17.17 28.10
N ASN A 229 -43.39 16.92 26.81
CA ASN A 229 -43.02 17.85 25.75
C ASN A 229 -43.79 19.18 25.83
N ASP A 230 -45.08 19.12 26.05
CA ASP A 230 -45.97 20.31 26.15
C ASP A 230 -45.62 21.19 27.37
N THR A 231 -45.15 20.58 28.46
CA THR A 231 -44.86 21.29 29.73
C THR A 231 -43.42 21.78 29.78
N TYR A 232 -42.43 20.98 29.34
CA TYR A 232 -41.00 21.23 29.54
C TYR A 232 -40.25 21.49 28.25
N GLY A 233 -40.90 21.35 27.09
CA GLY A 233 -40.32 21.53 25.78
C GLY A 233 -39.65 20.28 25.24
N HIS A 234 -39.44 20.26 23.93
CA HIS A 234 -38.89 19.10 23.19
C HIS A 234 -37.47 18.72 23.63
N LEU A 235 -36.62 19.68 24.00
CA LEU A 235 -35.26 19.38 24.48
C LEU A 235 -35.27 18.53 25.77
N PHE A 236 -36.20 18.82 26.69
CA PHE A 236 -36.39 18.01 27.91
C PHE A 236 -36.96 16.62 27.56
N GLY A 237 -37.86 16.55 26.59
CA GLY A 237 -38.37 15.27 26.08
C GLY A 237 -37.26 14.41 25.49
N ASP A 238 -36.34 14.99 24.74
CA ASP A 238 -35.18 14.29 24.22
C ASP A 238 -34.28 13.73 25.35
N GLU A 239 -34.07 14.49 26.45
CA GLU A 239 -33.36 14.00 27.64
C GLU A 239 -34.05 12.80 28.29
N VAL A 240 -35.39 12.83 28.38
CA VAL A 240 -36.19 11.71 28.90
C VAL A 240 -36.01 10.47 28.03
N ILE A 241 -36.08 10.61 26.69
CA ILE A 241 -35.86 9.51 25.77
C ILE A 241 -34.44 8.94 25.92
N LEU A 242 -33.42 9.79 26.00
CA LEU A 242 -32.02 9.39 26.23
C LEU A 242 -31.85 8.63 27.54
N THR A 243 -32.52 9.07 28.60
CA THR A 243 -32.48 8.41 29.91
C THR A 243 -33.09 7.02 29.83
N VAL A 244 -34.25 6.86 29.22
CA VAL A 244 -34.89 5.55 29.01
C VAL A 244 -33.99 4.65 28.14
N ALA A 245 -33.46 5.18 27.04
CA ALA A 245 -32.56 4.44 26.15
C ALA A 245 -31.31 3.92 26.88
N SER A 246 -30.78 4.69 27.83
CA SER A 246 -29.63 4.29 28.66
C SER A 246 -29.91 3.13 29.61
N VAL A 247 -31.16 2.99 30.05
CA VAL A 247 -31.59 1.92 30.96
C VAL A 247 -31.84 0.60 30.22
N VAL A 248 -32.27 0.67 28.94
CA VAL A 248 -32.59 -0.53 28.14
C VAL A 248 -31.41 -1.04 27.33
N ARG A 249 -30.32 -0.31 27.31
CA ARG A 249 -29.05 -0.72 26.65
C ARG A 249 -28.30 -1.74 27.50
#